data_1e0ff57b30f265c6c944f09a216b6fbc
#
_entry.id   1e0ff57b30f265c6c944f09a216b6fbc
#
_cell.length_a   1.000
_cell.length_b   1.000
_cell.length_c   1.000
_cell.angle_alpha   90.00
_cell.angle_beta   90.00
_cell.angle_gamma   90.00
#
_symmetry.space_group_name_H-M   'P 1'
#
loop_
_entity.id
_entity.type
_entity.pdbx_description
1 polymer ?
#
loop_
_entity_poly.entity_id
_entity_poly.type
_entity_poly.pdbx_seq_one_letter_code
_entity_poly.pdbx_strand_id
1 'polypeptide(L)'
;MEKEAKDADVALVLGDVPDCLLGENSLKWIACDHAGLNGSARPEVFAKNIFVTGAAGRSAPVLAEHCIYFMLQSCYHTKELLAAQEKGQWGVDGSNNWRGLYGRKVAILGMGNNGRMLADRLQAFGMEIYAYDKYPVKGYDYIPHKYCGLNGDTLDPILAECDFIVLTLALTDETYHMFDTEAFRKMKSNAVLINMARGGIVDTAALTQALEDGAIGGAGLDVIEEEPFPSDHPLWRMPNVYITPHMTPQVPNRAGRSIEIIRENARRFVAGEPMLNLLKPTDTFQSGNGNSGWARLTQSNLSKEEIAKIPLEKFLGKRGWTDPSEWNYLD
;
A
#
# COMPACT_ATOMS: atom_id res chain seq x y z
N MET A 1 -9.63 18.20 23.14
CA MET A 1 -8.36 17.72 22.54
C MET A 1 -7.19 18.66 22.77
N GLU A 2 -7.21 19.91 22.27
CA GLU A 2 -6.08 20.86 22.51
C GLU A 2 -5.80 21.14 24.01
N LYS A 3 -6.83 21.22 24.83
CA LYS A 3 -6.69 21.49 26.27
C LYS A 3 -6.06 20.30 27.01
N GLU A 4 -6.48 19.09 26.64
CA GLU A 4 -5.97 17.85 27.23
C GLU A 4 -4.55 17.51 26.73
N ALA A 5 -4.19 17.93 25.51
CA ALA A 5 -2.87 17.69 24.92
C ALA A 5 -1.77 18.55 25.58
N LYS A 6 -2.12 19.63 26.30
CA LYS A 6 -1.11 20.53 26.91
C LYS A 6 -0.23 19.83 27.93
N ASP A 7 -0.80 18.90 28.68
CA ASP A 7 -0.13 18.19 29.78
C ASP A 7 0.06 16.68 29.50
N ALA A 8 -0.19 16.25 28.26
CA ALA A 8 -0.09 14.86 27.88
C ALA A 8 1.23 14.57 27.15
N ASP A 9 1.87 13.44 27.45
CA ASP A 9 3.04 12.95 26.71
C ASP A 9 2.64 12.18 25.43
N VAL A 10 1.46 11.55 25.43
CA VAL A 10 1.00 10.68 24.34
C VAL A 10 -0.46 10.98 24.00
N ALA A 11 -0.77 11.05 22.72
CA ALA A 11 -2.13 11.12 22.20
C ALA A 11 -2.46 9.90 21.34
N LEU A 12 -3.67 9.35 21.53
CA LEU A 12 -4.25 8.35 20.64
C LEU A 12 -5.35 9.02 19.79
N VAL A 13 -5.21 8.93 18.46
CA VAL A 13 -6.14 9.54 17.52
C VAL A 13 -6.76 8.53 16.58
N LEU A 14 -7.99 8.77 16.19
CA LEU A 14 -8.69 8.03 15.15
C LEU A 14 -8.39 8.71 13.80
N GLY A 15 -7.67 8.01 12.91
CA GLY A 15 -7.27 8.56 11.62
C GLY A 15 -5.92 9.27 11.65
N ASP A 16 -5.78 10.27 10.79
CA ASP A 16 -4.57 11.08 10.67
C ASP A 16 -4.41 12.09 11.80
N VAL A 17 -3.20 12.65 11.95
CA VAL A 17 -2.88 13.69 12.92
C VAL A 17 -3.70 14.95 12.64
N PRO A 18 -4.61 15.35 13.55
CA PRO A 18 -5.40 16.55 13.36
C PRO A 18 -4.58 17.82 13.65
N ASP A 19 -4.88 18.91 12.94
CA ASP A 19 -4.16 20.19 13.06
C ASP A 19 -4.18 20.76 14.47
N CYS A 20 -5.24 20.52 15.24
CA CYS A 20 -5.34 20.96 16.63
C CYS A 20 -4.25 20.36 17.56
N LEU A 21 -3.59 19.29 17.17
CA LEU A 21 -2.45 18.73 17.91
C LEU A 21 -1.10 19.28 17.44
N LEU A 22 -1.08 20.14 16.42
CA LEU A 22 0.13 20.80 15.93
C LEU A 22 0.43 22.14 16.62
N GLY A 23 -0.44 22.57 17.54
CA GLY A 23 -0.25 23.74 18.40
C GLY A 23 0.86 23.56 19.44
N GLU A 24 0.88 24.44 20.45
CA GLU A 24 1.75 24.31 21.62
C GLU A 24 1.23 23.25 22.58
N ASN A 25 1.97 22.19 22.79
CA ASN A 25 1.65 21.10 23.70
C ASN A 25 2.93 20.37 24.14
N SER A 26 2.79 19.42 25.08
CA SER A 26 3.89 18.60 25.60
C SER A 26 4.01 17.22 24.93
N LEU A 27 3.24 16.96 23.87
CA LEU A 27 3.20 15.66 23.22
C LEU A 27 4.57 15.24 22.68
N LYS A 28 4.92 14.01 22.98
CA LYS A 28 6.12 13.34 22.48
C LYS A 28 5.80 12.27 21.44
N TRP A 29 4.58 11.70 21.51
CA TRP A 29 4.13 10.66 20.61
C TRP A 29 2.62 10.77 20.31
N ILE A 30 2.27 10.61 19.02
CA ILE A 30 0.88 10.48 18.56
C ILE A 30 0.73 9.10 17.93
N ALA A 31 -0.15 8.29 18.46
CA ALA A 31 -0.52 6.98 17.94
C ALA A 31 -1.81 7.09 17.12
N CYS A 32 -1.72 6.83 15.83
CA CYS A 32 -2.86 6.81 14.90
C CYS A 32 -3.39 5.37 14.76
N ASP A 33 -4.71 5.19 14.82
CA ASP A 33 -5.31 3.87 14.65
C ASP A 33 -5.37 3.41 13.18
N HIS A 34 -4.99 4.27 12.24
CA HIS A 34 -4.97 4.00 10.79
C HIS A 34 -3.69 3.31 10.31
N ALA A 35 -3.83 2.50 9.24
CA ALA A 35 -2.67 1.87 8.60
C ALA A 35 -1.97 2.80 7.63
N GLY A 36 -2.72 3.60 6.86
CA GLY A 36 -2.16 4.54 5.88
C GLY A 36 -2.21 5.97 6.41
N LEU A 37 -1.06 6.58 6.62
CA LEU A 37 -0.91 7.89 7.23
C LEU A 37 -0.50 8.97 6.21
N ASN A 38 -0.98 8.90 4.98
CA ASN A 38 -0.64 9.90 3.95
C ASN A 38 -1.02 11.32 4.37
N GLY A 39 -2.16 11.50 5.08
CA GLY A 39 -2.58 12.78 5.63
C GLY A 39 -1.72 13.28 6.79
N SER A 40 -1.03 12.37 7.50
CA SER A 40 -0.09 12.71 8.57
C SER A 40 1.34 12.91 8.07
N ALA A 41 1.69 12.37 6.90
CA ALA A 41 3.02 12.45 6.29
C ALA A 41 3.25 13.82 5.64
N ARG A 42 3.25 14.87 6.45
CA ARG A 42 3.36 16.26 6.01
C ARG A 42 4.40 17.03 6.83
N PRO A 43 5.08 18.01 6.22
CA PRO A 43 6.17 18.74 6.84
C PRO A 43 5.83 19.37 8.18
N GLU A 44 4.60 19.88 8.34
CA GLU A 44 4.14 20.51 9.58
C GLU A 44 4.14 19.54 10.76
N VAL A 45 3.83 18.26 10.50
CA VAL A 45 3.89 17.19 11.51
C VAL A 45 5.34 16.92 11.90
N PHE A 46 6.22 16.77 10.90
CA PHE A 46 7.64 16.52 11.14
C PHE A 46 8.35 17.67 11.82
N ALA A 47 7.94 18.92 11.57
CA ALA A 47 8.50 20.11 12.21
C ALA A 47 8.24 20.15 13.72
N LYS A 48 7.25 19.43 14.24
CA LYS A 48 6.88 19.42 15.68
C LYS A 48 7.81 18.55 16.54
N ASN A 49 8.66 17.71 15.95
CA ASN A 49 9.53 16.79 16.69
C ASN A 49 8.75 15.83 17.60
N ILE A 50 7.56 15.43 17.16
CA ILE A 50 6.68 14.46 17.81
C ILE A 50 6.76 13.15 17.01
N PHE A 51 6.93 12.02 17.69
CA PHE A 51 6.81 10.72 17.04
C PHE A 51 5.37 10.49 16.58
N VAL A 52 5.19 9.97 15.36
CA VAL A 52 3.87 9.56 14.86
C VAL A 52 3.94 8.12 14.40
N THR A 53 3.06 7.28 14.88
CA THR A 53 2.99 5.87 14.48
C THR A 53 1.60 5.50 14.01
N GLY A 54 1.53 4.60 13.02
CA GLY A 54 0.29 4.05 12.52
C GLY A 54 0.03 2.61 12.99
N ALA A 55 -1.13 2.08 12.62
CA ALA A 55 -1.53 0.70 12.88
C ALA A 55 -1.41 -0.17 11.62
N ALA A 56 -0.36 0.02 10.81
CA ALA A 56 -0.10 -0.82 9.64
C ALA A 56 0.06 -2.30 10.06
N GLY A 57 -0.47 -3.21 9.26
CA GLY A 57 -0.51 -4.65 9.57
C GLY A 57 -1.79 -5.12 10.26
N ARG A 58 -2.58 -4.25 10.91
CA ARG A 58 -3.82 -4.65 11.60
C ARG A 58 -4.80 -5.40 10.68
N SER A 59 -4.85 -5.04 9.42
CA SER A 59 -5.75 -5.64 8.41
C SER A 59 -5.01 -6.48 7.36
N ALA A 60 -3.71 -6.72 7.51
CA ALA A 60 -2.91 -7.43 6.53
C ALA A 60 -3.47 -8.81 6.11
N PRO A 61 -4.03 -9.65 7.03
CA PRO A 61 -4.61 -10.93 6.62
C PRO A 61 -5.72 -10.80 5.57
N VAL A 62 -6.69 -9.90 5.79
CA VAL A 62 -7.84 -9.73 4.89
C VAL A 62 -7.47 -8.92 3.64
N LEU A 63 -6.47 -8.06 3.70
CA LEU A 63 -5.89 -7.41 2.52
C LEU A 63 -5.23 -8.42 1.59
N ALA A 64 -4.49 -9.38 2.14
CA ALA A 64 -3.91 -10.47 1.36
C ALA A 64 -4.99 -11.36 0.72
N GLU A 65 -6.06 -11.66 1.45
CA GLU A 65 -7.22 -12.38 0.91
C GLU A 65 -7.89 -11.62 -0.23
N HIS A 66 -8.02 -10.29 -0.10
CA HIS A 66 -8.60 -9.45 -1.14
C HIS A 66 -7.72 -9.38 -2.41
N CYS A 67 -6.39 -9.34 -2.26
CA CYS A 67 -5.48 -9.50 -3.42
C CYS A 67 -5.77 -10.82 -4.14
N ILE A 68 -5.85 -11.94 -3.42
CA ILE A 68 -6.11 -13.26 -3.97
C ILE A 68 -7.51 -13.34 -4.60
N TYR A 69 -8.50 -12.69 -4.01
CA TYR A 69 -9.84 -12.58 -4.58
C TYR A 69 -9.81 -11.96 -5.98
N PHE A 70 -9.13 -10.82 -6.18
CA PHE A 70 -8.96 -10.22 -7.49
C PHE A 70 -8.19 -11.13 -8.46
N MET A 71 -7.13 -11.80 -7.98
CA MET A 71 -6.37 -12.74 -8.79
C MET A 71 -7.24 -13.91 -9.27
N LEU A 72 -8.05 -14.49 -8.38
CA LEU A 72 -8.98 -15.56 -8.71
C LEU A 72 -10.10 -15.08 -9.64
N GLN A 73 -10.69 -13.90 -9.40
CA GLN A 73 -11.69 -13.33 -10.31
C GLN A 73 -11.15 -13.20 -11.74
N SER A 74 -9.90 -12.76 -11.88
CA SER A 74 -9.23 -12.66 -13.18
C SER A 74 -9.00 -14.03 -13.81
N CYS A 75 -8.52 -15.02 -13.03
CA CYS A 75 -8.28 -16.39 -13.53
C CYS A 75 -9.55 -17.09 -14.00
N TYR A 76 -10.65 -16.86 -13.30
CA TYR A 76 -11.95 -17.49 -13.56
C TYR A 76 -12.85 -16.66 -14.47
N HIS A 77 -12.41 -15.49 -14.95
CA HIS A 77 -13.23 -14.58 -15.75
C HIS A 77 -14.63 -14.40 -15.13
N THR A 78 -14.64 -14.04 -13.84
CA THR A 78 -15.86 -14.14 -12.99
C THR A 78 -17.07 -13.39 -13.57
N LYS A 79 -16.87 -12.24 -14.26
CA LYS A 79 -17.95 -11.51 -14.92
C LYS A 79 -18.64 -12.36 -16.01
N GLU A 80 -17.87 -13.12 -16.78
CA GLU A 80 -18.39 -14.01 -17.84
C GLU A 80 -19.15 -15.20 -17.23
N LEU A 81 -18.60 -15.80 -16.15
CA LEU A 81 -19.29 -16.88 -15.42
C LEU A 81 -20.61 -16.42 -14.83
N LEU A 82 -20.67 -15.25 -14.22
CA LEU A 82 -21.90 -14.69 -13.66
C LEU A 82 -22.94 -14.42 -14.76
N ALA A 83 -22.51 -13.85 -15.88
CA ALA A 83 -23.38 -13.60 -17.02
C ALA A 83 -23.93 -14.92 -17.64
N ALA A 84 -23.13 -15.98 -17.69
CA ALA A 84 -23.57 -17.30 -18.12
C ALA A 84 -24.56 -17.91 -17.12
N GLN A 85 -24.29 -17.79 -15.81
CA GLN A 85 -25.22 -18.27 -14.77
C GLN A 85 -26.57 -17.55 -14.83
N GLU A 86 -26.61 -16.24 -15.03
CA GLU A 86 -27.85 -15.46 -15.18
C GLU A 86 -28.70 -15.94 -16.36
N LYS A 87 -28.06 -16.41 -17.44
CA LYS A 87 -28.72 -16.97 -18.63
C LYS A 87 -29.07 -18.45 -18.53
N GLY A 88 -28.71 -19.12 -17.41
CA GLY A 88 -28.84 -20.57 -17.28
C GLY A 88 -27.97 -21.35 -18.30
N GLN A 89 -26.89 -20.73 -18.78
CA GLN A 89 -25.96 -21.31 -19.75
C GLN A 89 -24.94 -22.17 -19.04
N TRP A 90 -24.86 -23.46 -19.39
CA TRP A 90 -23.86 -24.39 -18.88
C TRP A 90 -22.61 -24.34 -19.77
N GLY A 91 -21.59 -23.55 -19.32
CA GLY A 91 -20.32 -23.38 -20.02
C GLY A 91 -20.12 -21.97 -20.54
N VAL A 92 -18.84 -21.63 -20.69
CA VAL A 92 -18.34 -20.35 -21.25
C VAL A 92 -17.32 -20.71 -22.32
N ASP A 93 -17.43 -20.12 -23.50
CA ASP A 93 -16.53 -20.37 -24.61
C ASP A 93 -15.09 -20.01 -24.21
N GLY A 94 -14.14 -20.86 -24.58
CA GLY A 94 -12.72 -20.65 -24.28
C GLY A 94 -12.29 -21.01 -22.85
N SER A 95 -13.22 -21.40 -21.96
CA SER A 95 -12.91 -21.70 -20.54
C SER A 95 -11.88 -22.83 -20.37
N ASN A 96 -11.73 -23.73 -21.32
CA ASN A 96 -10.71 -24.79 -21.32
C ASN A 96 -9.27 -24.24 -21.36
N ASN A 97 -9.09 -22.98 -21.77
CA ASN A 97 -7.79 -22.30 -21.83
C ASN A 97 -7.49 -21.48 -20.58
N TRP A 98 -8.44 -21.32 -19.67
CA TRP A 98 -8.21 -20.57 -18.44
C TRP A 98 -7.18 -21.26 -17.57
N ARG A 99 -6.44 -20.47 -16.84
CA ARG A 99 -5.35 -20.93 -15.97
C ARG A 99 -5.55 -20.37 -14.57
N GLY A 100 -5.48 -21.24 -13.58
CA GLY A 100 -5.47 -20.85 -12.17
C GLY A 100 -4.15 -20.19 -11.73
N LEU A 101 -3.96 -20.06 -10.44
CA LEU A 101 -2.78 -19.41 -9.85
C LEU A 101 -1.55 -20.34 -9.82
N TYR A 102 -1.75 -21.64 -9.70
CA TYR A 102 -0.67 -22.62 -9.56
C TYR A 102 0.35 -22.52 -10.70
N GLY A 103 1.63 -22.39 -10.35
CA GLY A 103 2.75 -22.30 -11.29
C GLY A 103 2.87 -20.96 -12.03
N ARG A 104 2.00 -19.97 -11.73
CA ARG A 104 2.15 -18.63 -12.32
C ARG A 104 3.06 -17.75 -11.48
N LYS A 105 3.62 -16.72 -12.12
CA LYS A 105 4.53 -15.75 -11.53
C LYS A 105 3.79 -14.54 -10.99
N VAL A 106 4.11 -14.13 -9.76
CA VAL A 106 3.53 -12.95 -9.14
C VAL A 106 4.62 -12.04 -8.60
N ALA A 107 4.55 -10.76 -8.95
CA ALA A 107 5.33 -9.71 -8.32
C ALA A 107 4.56 -9.12 -7.14
N ILE A 108 5.21 -9.03 -5.99
CA ILE A 108 4.72 -8.29 -4.83
C ILE A 108 5.62 -7.07 -4.69
N LEU A 109 5.07 -5.90 -4.99
CA LEU A 109 5.78 -4.63 -4.88
C LEU A 109 5.44 -3.99 -3.53
N GLY A 110 6.41 -3.99 -2.62
CA GLY A 110 6.27 -3.62 -1.22
C GLY A 110 6.18 -4.83 -0.30
N MET A 111 7.29 -5.21 0.32
CA MET A 111 7.38 -6.32 1.27
C MET A 111 7.18 -5.87 2.73
N GLY A 112 6.25 -4.93 2.93
CA GLY A 112 5.74 -4.55 4.24
C GLY A 112 4.79 -5.59 4.84
N ASN A 113 4.02 -5.21 5.86
CA ASN A 113 3.07 -6.11 6.53
C ASN A 113 2.09 -6.80 5.55
N ASN A 114 1.57 -6.04 4.57
CA ASN A 114 0.61 -6.57 3.60
C ASN A 114 1.29 -7.51 2.59
N GLY A 115 2.42 -7.11 2.02
CA GLY A 115 3.14 -7.92 1.03
C GLY A 115 3.66 -9.24 1.61
N ARG A 116 4.16 -9.22 2.83
CA ARG A 116 4.60 -10.44 3.53
C ARG A 116 3.45 -11.40 3.78
N MET A 117 2.34 -10.89 4.31
CA MET A 117 1.14 -11.69 4.55
C MET A 117 0.55 -12.28 3.26
N LEU A 118 0.69 -11.55 2.14
CA LEU A 118 0.32 -12.03 0.82
C LEU A 118 1.29 -13.11 0.33
N ALA A 119 2.60 -12.91 0.47
CA ALA A 119 3.62 -13.88 0.06
C ALA A 119 3.41 -15.26 0.71
N ASP A 120 3.16 -15.30 2.04
CA ASP A 120 2.89 -16.53 2.77
C ASP A 120 1.69 -17.30 2.21
N ARG A 121 0.64 -16.59 1.80
CA ARG A 121 -0.55 -17.21 1.21
C ARG A 121 -0.29 -17.70 -0.22
N LEU A 122 0.38 -16.89 -1.03
CA LEU A 122 0.66 -17.23 -2.43
C LEU A 122 1.63 -18.40 -2.58
N GLN A 123 2.53 -18.58 -1.60
CA GLN A 123 3.35 -19.80 -1.51
C GLN A 123 2.46 -21.04 -1.43
N ALA A 124 1.39 -21.02 -0.61
CA ALA A 124 0.46 -22.14 -0.48
C ALA A 124 -0.36 -22.40 -1.77
N PHE A 125 -0.54 -21.38 -2.63
CA PHE A 125 -1.11 -21.56 -3.97
C PHE A 125 -0.11 -22.10 -5.00
N GLY A 126 1.15 -22.32 -4.61
CA GLY A 126 2.20 -22.82 -5.51
C GLY A 126 2.63 -21.82 -6.57
N MET A 127 2.55 -20.52 -6.27
CA MET A 127 3.01 -19.47 -7.17
C MET A 127 4.51 -19.23 -7.02
N GLU A 128 5.14 -18.80 -8.12
CA GLU A 128 6.52 -18.30 -8.12
C GLU A 128 6.51 -16.81 -7.78
N ILE A 129 7.14 -16.43 -6.64
CA ILE A 129 7.05 -15.08 -6.08
C ILE A 129 8.30 -14.27 -6.41
N TYR A 130 8.09 -13.07 -6.94
CA TYR A 130 9.06 -12.01 -7.17
C TYR A 130 8.78 -10.89 -6.17
N ALA A 131 9.68 -10.65 -5.23
CA ALA A 131 9.53 -9.64 -4.21
C ALA A 131 10.38 -8.41 -4.54
N TYR A 132 9.77 -7.22 -4.53
CA TYR A 132 10.48 -5.95 -4.64
C TYR A 132 10.14 -5.07 -3.46
N ASP A 133 11.16 -4.46 -2.87
CA ASP A 133 11.01 -3.41 -1.89
C ASP A 133 12.13 -2.37 -2.05
N LYS A 134 11.91 -1.15 -1.55
CA LYS A 134 12.97 -0.14 -1.46
C LYS A 134 14.14 -0.65 -0.62
N TYR A 135 13.86 -1.42 0.43
CA TYR A 135 14.82 -1.98 1.38
C TYR A 135 15.03 -3.48 1.14
N PRO A 136 16.18 -4.04 1.60
CA PRO A 136 16.43 -5.47 1.46
C PRO A 136 15.36 -6.35 2.12
N VAL A 137 14.82 -7.30 1.37
CA VAL A 137 13.84 -8.28 1.87
C VAL A 137 14.58 -9.37 2.66
N LYS A 138 14.52 -9.30 3.99
CA LYS A 138 15.12 -10.29 4.89
C LYS A 138 14.14 -11.43 5.20
N GLY A 139 14.67 -12.63 5.46
CA GLY A 139 13.86 -13.84 5.62
C GLY A 139 13.20 -14.29 4.32
N TYR A 140 12.13 -15.05 4.40
CA TYR A 140 11.39 -15.55 3.23
C TYR A 140 12.28 -16.33 2.26
N ASP A 141 13.01 -17.34 2.77
CA ASP A 141 13.98 -18.13 1.99
C ASP A 141 13.33 -18.89 0.83
N TYR A 142 12.02 -19.09 0.92
CA TYR A 142 11.22 -19.65 -0.16
C TYR A 142 10.96 -18.71 -1.35
N ILE A 143 11.31 -17.41 -1.23
CA ILE A 143 11.23 -16.45 -2.33
C ILE A 143 12.61 -16.40 -3.01
N PRO A 144 12.75 -16.97 -4.23
CA PRO A 144 14.05 -16.98 -4.93
C PRO A 144 14.40 -15.63 -5.56
N HIS A 145 13.38 -14.82 -5.89
CA HIS A 145 13.55 -13.57 -6.63
C HIS A 145 13.29 -12.38 -5.71
N LYS A 146 14.35 -11.82 -5.15
CA LYS A 146 14.30 -10.65 -4.26
C LYS A 146 15.06 -9.49 -4.87
N TYR A 147 14.39 -8.35 -5.01
CA TYR A 147 14.92 -7.13 -5.60
C TYR A 147 14.87 -5.99 -4.58
N CYS A 148 15.89 -5.15 -4.57
CA CYS A 148 16.02 -4.06 -3.62
C CYS A 148 16.35 -2.74 -4.32
N GLY A 149 15.47 -1.75 -4.23
CA GLY A 149 15.67 -0.44 -4.85
C GLY A 149 16.94 0.27 -4.40
N LEU A 150 17.32 0.16 -3.12
CA LEU A 150 18.58 0.74 -2.62
C LEU A 150 19.83 0.07 -3.21
N ASN A 151 19.73 -1.14 -3.73
CA ASN A 151 20.83 -1.81 -4.45
C ASN A 151 20.87 -1.43 -5.93
N GLY A 152 19.95 -0.60 -6.41
CA GLY A 152 19.85 -0.21 -7.81
C GLY A 152 19.02 -1.16 -8.67
N ASP A 153 18.32 -2.12 -8.07
CA ASP A 153 17.43 -3.01 -8.83
C ASP A 153 16.23 -2.23 -9.37
N THR A 154 15.85 -2.51 -10.62
CA THR A 154 14.73 -1.89 -11.31
C THR A 154 13.54 -2.84 -11.39
N LEU A 155 12.36 -2.30 -11.73
CA LEU A 155 11.15 -3.11 -11.94
C LEU A 155 11.13 -3.83 -13.30
N ASP A 156 11.93 -3.42 -14.27
CA ASP A 156 11.86 -3.89 -15.65
C ASP A 156 11.87 -5.42 -15.79
N PRO A 157 12.81 -6.16 -15.18
CA PRO A 157 12.81 -7.61 -15.27
C PRO A 157 11.59 -8.26 -14.59
N ILE A 158 11.07 -7.63 -13.56
CA ILE A 158 9.89 -8.12 -12.82
C ILE A 158 8.63 -7.96 -13.67
N LEU A 159 8.46 -6.77 -14.29
CA LEU A 159 7.31 -6.46 -15.14
C LEU A 159 7.24 -7.37 -16.35
N ALA A 160 8.40 -7.67 -16.96
CA ALA A 160 8.49 -8.55 -18.14
C ALA A 160 8.17 -10.02 -17.83
N GLU A 161 8.39 -10.47 -16.61
CA GLU A 161 8.31 -11.89 -16.25
C GLU A 161 6.99 -12.28 -15.58
N CYS A 162 6.35 -11.39 -14.81
CA CYS A 162 5.25 -11.76 -13.93
C CYS A 162 3.88 -11.71 -14.63
N ASP A 163 3.01 -12.64 -14.24
CA ASP A 163 1.62 -12.72 -14.70
C ASP A 163 0.69 -11.85 -13.85
N PHE A 164 1.08 -11.59 -12.61
CA PHE A 164 0.39 -10.69 -11.69
C PHE A 164 1.36 -9.70 -11.09
N ILE A 165 0.98 -8.44 -11.06
CA ILE A 165 1.73 -7.37 -10.39
C ILE A 165 0.84 -6.83 -9.28
N VAL A 166 1.22 -7.05 -8.02
CA VAL A 166 0.43 -6.64 -6.85
C VAL A 166 1.13 -5.50 -6.13
N LEU A 167 0.43 -4.39 -5.99
CA LEU A 167 0.92 -3.18 -5.33
C LEU A 167 0.50 -3.16 -3.87
N THR A 168 1.49 -3.16 -2.99
CA THR A 168 1.33 -3.02 -1.53
C THR A 168 2.29 -1.96 -0.96
N LEU A 169 2.79 -1.09 -1.83
CA LEU A 169 3.70 0.03 -1.54
C LEU A 169 3.00 1.17 -0.80
N ALA A 170 3.77 2.00 -0.10
CA ALA A 170 3.29 3.30 0.33
C ALA A 170 3.24 4.28 -0.86
N LEU A 171 2.28 5.22 -0.85
CA LEU A 171 2.28 6.35 -1.77
C LEU A 171 3.23 7.42 -1.23
N THR A 172 4.26 7.71 -2.00
CA THR A 172 5.26 8.76 -1.76
C THR A 172 5.52 9.49 -3.08
N ASP A 173 6.31 10.55 -3.05
CA ASP A 173 6.73 11.24 -4.29
C ASP A 173 7.49 10.31 -5.25
N GLU A 174 8.19 9.28 -4.72
CA GLU A 174 8.92 8.30 -5.54
C GLU A 174 7.99 7.26 -6.20
N THR A 175 6.84 6.98 -5.59
CA THR A 175 5.91 5.95 -6.06
C THR A 175 4.68 6.52 -6.75
N TYR A 176 4.52 7.85 -6.76
CA TYR A 176 3.45 8.52 -7.48
C TYR A 176 3.59 8.26 -8.98
N HIS A 177 2.52 7.79 -9.61
CA HIS A 177 2.48 7.37 -11.01
C HIS A 177 3.65 6.44 -11.41
N MET A 178 4.11 5.60 -10.47
CA MET A 178 5.10 4.56 -10.74
C MET A 178 4.62 3.59 -11.84
N PHE A 179 3.30 3.43 -11.96
CA PHE A 179 2.65 2.71 -13.04
C PHE A 179 2.05 3.69 -14.04
N ASP A 180 2.90 4.16 -14.93
CA ASP A 180 2.60 5.01 -16.09
C ASP A 180 2.56 4.19 -17.40
N THR A 181 2.44 4.87 -18.52
CA THR A 181 2.43 4.25 -19.86
C THR A 181 3.67 3.39 -20.11
N GLU A 182 4.85 3.80 -19.66
CA GLU A 182 6.09 3.03 -19.87
C GLU A 182 6.14 1.77 -19.03
N ALA A 183 5.64 1.83 -17.78
CA ALA A 183 5.53 0.66 -16.94
C ALA A 183 4.58 -0.39 -17.54
N PHE A 184 3.42 0.03 -18.06
CA PHE A 184 2.47 -0.87 -18.72
C PHE A 184 3.05 -1.51 -19.99
N ARG A 185 3.81 -0.78 -20.78
CA ARG A 185 4.50 -1.34 -21.98
C ARG A 185 5.51 -2.43 -21.66
N LYS A 186 6.07 -2.43 -20.45
CA LYS A 186 7.03 -3.45 -20.00
C LYS A 186 6.36 -4.69 -19.45
N MET A 187 5.08 -4.63 -19.13
CA MET A 187 4.33 -5.77 -18.63
C MET A 187 4.01 -6.77 -19.74
N LYS A 188 3.74 -8.02 -19.36
CA LYS A 188 3.22 -9.02 -20.29
C LYS A 188 1.80 -8.63 -20.72
N SER A 189 1.44 -8.90 -21.99
CA SER A 189 0.10 -8.59 -22.51
C SER A 189 -1.05 -9.36 -21.81
N ASN A 190 -0.72 -10.43 -21.10
CA ASN A 190 -1.65 -11.19 -20.28
C ASN A 190 -1.49 -10.91 -18.77
N ALA A 191 -0.65 -9.97 -18.39
CA ALA A 191 -0.44 -9.64 -16.99
C ALA A 191 -1.64 -8.88 -16.41
N VAL A 192 -1.88 -9.08 -15.13
CA VAL A 192 -2.96 -8.43 -14.37
C VAL A 192 -2.34 -7.55 -13.29
N LEU A 193 -2.69 -6.26 -13.29
CA LEU A 193 -2.32 -5.33 -12.23
C LEU A 193 -3.33 -5.42 -11.08
N ILE A 194 -2.85 -5.50 -9.83
CA ILE A 194 -3.69 -5.44 -8.64
C ILE A 194 -3.22 -4.31 -7.75
N ASN A 195 -4.08 -3.30 -7.55
CA ASN A 195 -3.77 -2.18 -6.66
C ASN A 195 -4.57 -2.27 -5.36
N MET A 196 -3.85 -2.65 -4.29
CA MET A 196 -4.35 -2.70 -2.91
C MET A 196 -3.60 -1.72 -2.00
N ALA A 197 -2.90 -0.77 -2.60
CA ALA A 197 -2.07 0.21 -1.91
C ALA A 197 -2.73 1.59 -1.84
N ARG A 198 -2.47 2.44 -2.83
CA ARG A 198 -3.06 3.77 -3.02
C ARG A 198 -3.28 4.04 -4.49
N GLY A 199 -4.37 4.75 -4.82
CA GLY A 199 -4.74 5.06 -6.20
C GLY A 199 -3.64 5.79 -6.95
N GLY A 200 -3.06 6.83 -6.37
CA GLY A 200 -2.03 7.65 -7.02
C GLY A 200 -0.71 6.96 -7.37
N ILE A 201 -0.53 5.66 -7.05
CA ILE A 201 0.61 4.88 -7.54
C ILE A 201 0.44 4.54 -9.03
N VAL A 202 -0.80 4.52 -9.50
CA VAL A 202 -1.17 4.17 -10.87
C VAL A 202 -1.76 5.41 -11.55
N ASP A 203 -1.19 5.82 -12.67
CA ASP A 203 -1.82 6.78 -13.57
C ASP A 203 -3.07 6.15 -14.16
N THR A 204 -4.24 6.63 -13.76
CA THR A 204 -5.54 6.07 -14.16
C THR A 204 -5.78 6.18 -15.67
N ALA A 205 -5.32 7.25 -16.31
CA ALA A 205 -5.44 7.44 -17.76
C ALA A 205 -4.55 6.44 -18.51
N ALA A 206 -3.31 6.28 -18.08
CA ALA A 206 -2.38 5.30 -18.65
C ALA A 206 -2.88 3.86 -18.48
N LEU A 207 -3.45 3.51 -17.32
CA LEU A 207 -4.07 2.20 -17.08
C LEU A 207 -5.24 1.95 -18.03
N THR A 208 -6.12 2.95 -18.17
CA THR A 208 -7.29 2.86 -19.05
C THR A 208 -6.87 2.57 -20.49
N GLN A 209 -5.91 3.34 -21.00
CA GLN A 209 -5.39 3.17 -22.35
C GLN A 209 -4.70 1.79 -22.53
N ALA A 210 -3.91 1.35 -21.54
CA ALA A 210 -3.24 0.05 -21.60
C ALA A 210 -4.23 -1.12 -21.67
N LEU A 211 -5.38 -1.00 -20.98
CA LEU A 211 -6.44 -2.00 -21.02
C LEU A 211 -7.22 -1.97 -22.34
N GLU A 212 -7.52 -0.79 -22.87
CA GLU A 212 -8.19 -0.61 -24.19
C GLU A 212 -7.34 -1.14 -25.33
N ASP A 213 -6.04 -0.91 -25.30
CA ASP A 213 -5.10 -1.39 -26.32
C ASP A 213 -4.73 -2.89 -26.15
N GLY A 214 -5.17 -3.54 -25.06
CA GLY A 214 -4.77 -4.90 -24.74
C GLY A 214 -3.28 -5.05 -24.41
N ALA A 215 -2.63 -3.95 -23.99
CA ALA A 215 -1.23 -3.97 -23.55
C ALA A 215 -1.03 -4.78 -22.26
N ILE A 216 -2.09 -4.87 -21.43
CA ILE A 216 -2.16 -5.76 -20.25
C ILE A 216 -3.48 -6.54 -20.24
N GLY A 217 -3.49 -7.67 -19.53
CA GLY A 217 -4.60 -8.62 -19.51
C GLY A 217 -5.78 -8.22 -18.62
N GLY A 218 -5.59 -7.34 -17.63
CA GLY A 218 -6.66 -6.94 -16.73
C GLY A 218 -6.18 -6.15 -15.51
N ALA A 219 -7.14 -5.77 -14.66
CA ALA A 219 -6.86 -5.09 -13.40
C ALA A 219 -7.83 -5.47 -12.28
N GLY A 220 -7.32 -5.49 -11.03
CA GLY A 220 -8.08 -5.54 -9.78
C GLY A 220 -7.77 -4.31 -8.93
N LEU A 221 -8.77 -3.48 -8.66
CA LEU A 221 -8.58 -2.16 -8.06
C LEU A 221 -9.48 -2.00 -6.83
N ASP A 222 -8.89 -1.94 -5.65
CA ASP A 222 -9.61 -1.50 -4.43
C ASP A 222 -9.46 0.01 -4.22
N VAL A 223 -8.43 0.60 -4.82
CA VAL A 223 -8.10 2.02 -4.74
C VAL A 223 -7.85 2.58 -6.14
N ILE A 224 -8.29 3.80 -6.36
CA ILE A 224 -8.16 4.53 -7.63
C ILE A 224 -7.75 5.97 -7.31
N GLU A 225 -7.09 6.65 -8.24
CA GLU A 225 -6.51 7.97 -8.00
C GLU A 225 -7.56 9.00 -7.58
N GLU A 226 -8.75 8.99 -8.21
CA GLU A 226 -9.88 9.83 -7.82
C GLU A 226 -10.90 9.01 -7.04
N GLU A 227 -11.11 9.34 -5.77
CA GLU A 227 -12.11 8.72 -4.90
C GLU A 227 -13.05 9.79 -4.31
N PRO A 228 -14.39 9.66 -4.45
CA PRO A 228 -15.13 8.58 -5.11
C PRO A 228 -14.91 8.53 -6.62
N PHE A 229 -14.80 7.30 -7.15
CA PHE A 229 -14.52 7.09 -8.56
C PHE A 229 -15.72 7.49 -9.44
N PRO A 230 -15.54 8.27 -10.53
CA PRO A 230 -16.62 8.73 -11.40
C PRO A 230 -17.44 7.57 -11.97
N SER A 231 -18.76 7.67 -11.86
CA SER A 231 -19.69 6.57 -12.22
C SER A 231 -19.77 6.28 -13.71
N ASP A 232 -19.35 7.22 -14.55
CA ASP A 232 -19.33 7.12 -16.02
C ASP A 232 -18.00 6.64 -16.60
N HIS A 233 -16.97 6.45 -15.73
CA HIS A 233 -15.64 6.08 -16.18
C HIS A 233 -15.60 4.72 -16.87
N PRO A 234 -14.88 4.55 -18.01
CA PRO A 234 -14.86 3.32 -18.83
C PRO A 234 -14.46 2.06 -18.05
N LEU A 235 -13.54 2.14 -17.10
CA LEU A 235 -13.04 1.01 -16.31
C LEU A 235 -14.19 0.20 -15.65
N TRP A 236 -15.32 0.82 -15.28
CA TRP A 236 -16.45 0.11 -14.69
C TRP A 236 -17.04 -0.97 -15.62
N ARG A 237 -16.97 -0.73 -16.94
CA ARG A 237 -17.61 -1.59 -17.95
C ARG A 237 -16.66 -2.59 -18.60
N MET A 238 -15.34 -2.47 -18.35
CA MET A 238 -14.36 -3.41 -18.91
C MET A 238 -14.55 -4.82 -18.34
N PRO A 239 -14.60 -5.86 -19.17
CA PRO A 239 -14.85 -7.24 -18.71
C PRO A 239 -13.73 -7.80 -17.86
N ASN A 240 -12.49 -7.33 -18.07
CA ASN A 240 -11.26 -7.77 -17.41
C ASN A 240 -10.81 -6.84 -16.25
N VAL A 241 -11.67 -5.93 -15.80
CA VAL A 241 -11.41 -5.03 -14.66
C VAL A 241 -12.38 -5.32 -13.53
N TYR A 242 -11.85 -5.49 -12.33
CA TYR A 242 -12.60 -5.74 -11.10
C TYR A 242 -12.35 -4.58 -10.13
N ILE A 243 -13.41 -3.94 -9.64
CA ILE A 243 -13.31 -2.76 -8.78
C ILE A 243 -14.08 -3.01 -7.48
N THR A 244 -13.46 -2.67 -6.35
CA THR A 244 -14.12 -2.53 -5.06
C THR A 244 -13.90 -1.11 -4.54
N PRO A 245 -14.88 -0.49 -3.84
CA PRO A 245 -14.84 0.93 -3.51
C PRO A 245 -14.06 1.20 -2.20
N HIS A 246 -12.74 0.95 -2.23
CA HIS A 246 -11.83 1.11 -1.09
C HIS A 246 -12.37 0.40 0.16
N MET A 247 -12.81 -0.85 -0.01
CA MET A 247 -13.48 -1.63 1.03
C MET A 247 -12.92 -3.05 1.12
N THR A 248 -11.88 -3.22 1.87
CA THR A 248 -11.47 -4.56 2.31
C THR A 248 -12.36 -5.02 3.47
N PRO A 249 -12.87 -6.27 3.47
CA PRO A 249 -13.60 -6.81 4.60
C PRO A 249 -12.86 -6.64 5.92
N GLN A 250 -13.61 -6.52 7.01
CA GLN A 250 -12.99 -6.30 8.31
C GLN A 250 -12.37 -7.57 8.87
N VAL A 251 -11.13 -7.47 9.33
CA VAL A 251 -10.50 -8.54 10.11
C VAL A 251 -11.21 -8.67 11.47
N PRO A 252 -11.44 -9.91 11.95
CA PRO A 252 -11.93 -10.11 13.31
C PRO A 252 -11.04 -9.40 14.33
N ASN A 253 -11.67 -8.78 15.34
CA ASN A 253 -10.97 -8.05 16.40
C ASN A 253 -10.04 -6.93 15.89
N ARG A 254 -10.44 -6.21 14.83
CA ARG A 254 -9.65 -5.12 14.23
C ARG A 254 -9.16 -4.09 15.25
N ALA A 255 -10.04 -3.67 16.17
CA ALA A 255 -9.68 -2.73 17.22
C ALA A 255 -8.62 -3.32 18.18
N GLY A 256 -8.79 -4.58 18.59
CA GLY A 256 -7.82 -5.27 19.43
C GLY A 256 -6.44 -5.35 18.78
N ARG A 257 -6.36 -5.65 17.48
CA ARG A 257 -5.11 -5.67 16.73
C ARG A 257 -4.42 -4.30 16.68
N SER A 258 -5.19 -3.21 16.53
CA SER A 258 -4.64 -1.86 16.65
C SER A 258 -4.11 -1.58 18.07
N ILE A 259 -4.86 -1.98 19.08
CA ILE A 259 -4.46 -1.81 20.49
C ILE A 259 -3.18 -2.60 20.80
N GLU A 260 -3.00 -3.80 20.27
CA GLU A 260 -1.76 -4.58 20.43
C GLU A 260 -0.55 -3.86 19.85
N ILE A 261 -0.66 -3.30 18.64
CA ILE A 261 0.41 -2.51 18.02
C ILE A 261 0.72 -1.26 18.87
N ILE A 262 -0.31 -0.56 19.33
CA ILE A 262 -0.15 0.65 20.16
C ILE A 262 0.49 0.28 21.51
N ARG A 263 0.07 -0.81 22.14
CA ARG A 263 0.64 -1.30 23.40
C ARG A 263 2.12 -1.66 23.27
N GLU A 264 2.48 -2.35 22.18
CA GLU A 264 3.89 -2.65 21.91
C GLU A 264 4.69 -1.38 21.66
N ASN A 265 4.14 -0.42 20.92
CA ASN A 265 4.78 0.88 20.74
C ASN A 265 4.90 1.67 22.06
N ALA A 266 3.95 1.59 22.97
CA ALA A 266 4.07 2.20 24.29
C ALA A 266 5.22 1.59 25.10
N ARG A 267 5.36 0.25 25.08
CA ARG A 267 6.50 -0.45 25.68
C ARG A 267 7.82 0.04 25.08
N ARG A 268 7.91 0.08 23.75
CA ARG A 268 9.10 0.51 23.01
C ARG A 268 9.45 1.97 23.29
N PHE A 269 8.45 2.85 23.31
CA PHE A 269 8.62 4.27 23.60
C PHE A 269 9.23 4.50 25.00
N VAL A 270 8.71 3.83 26.02
CA VAL A 270 9.26 3.90 27.40
C VAL A 270 10.67 3.34 27.48
N ALA A 271 10.94 2.22 26.78
CA ALA A 271 12.25 1.59 26.73
C ALA A 271 13.27 2.35 25.85
N GLY A 272 12.82 3.32 25.04
CA GLY A 272 13.64 4.02 24.05
C GLY A 272 14.08 3.12 22.89
N GLU A 273 13.26 2.10 22.59
CA GLU A 273 13.43 1.18 21.46
C GLU A 273 12.78 1.74 20.18
N PRO A 274 13.17 1.26 18.98
CA PRO A 274 12.50 1.58 17.73
C PRO A 274 11.01 1.25 17.78
N MET A 275 10.15 2.20 17.41
CA MET A 275 8.71 1.99 17.38
C MET A 275 8.27 1.38 16.04
N LEU A 276 7.25 0.52 16.09
CA LEU A 276 6.62 -0.06 14.92
C LEU A 276 5.86 1.01 14.13
N ASN A 277 5.90 0.91 12.79
CA ASN A 277 5.13 1.77 11.89
C ASN A 277 5.36 3.28 12.13
N LEU A 278 6.59 3.66 12.49
CA LEU A 278 6.98 5.04 12.68
C LEU A 278 6.92 5.78 11.35
N LEU A 279 6.19 6.89 11.31
CA LEU A 279 6.12 7.79 10.17
C LEU A 279 7.44 8.55 10.03
N LYS A 280 7.98 8.60 8.81
CA LYS A 280 9.27 9.20 8.48
C LYS A 280 9.09 10.37 7.51
N PRO A 281 10.01 11.36 7.50
CA PRO A 281 9.98 12.43 6.49
C PRO A 281 10.01 11.89 5.04
N THR A 282 10.64 10.74 4.81
CA THR A 282 10.65 10.06 3.49
C THR A 282 9.31 9.51 3.05
N ASP A 283 8.32 9.44 3.96
CA ASP A 283 6.97 9.00 3.65
C ASP A 283 6.08 10.16 3.16
N THR A 284 6.64 11.37 3.05
CA THR A 284 5.93 12.56 2.57
C THR A 284 5.49 12.37 1.12
N PHE A 285 4.24 12.74 0.85
CA PHE A 285 3.67 12.81 -0.48
C PHE A 285 3.19 14.22 -0.78
N GLN A 286 3.80 14.88 -1.76
CA GLN A 286 3.47 16.22 -2.21
C GLN A 286 3.12 16.31 -3.69
N SER A 287 3.47 15.28 -4.48
CA SER A 287 3.17 15.21 -5.91
C SER A 287 1.71 14.78 -6.10
N GLY A 288 0.97 15.58 -6.83
CA GLY A 288 -0.41 15.30 -7.16
C GLY A 288 -1.34 16.45 -6.79
N ASN A 289 -2.18 16.84 -7.74
CA ASN A 289 -3.27 17.78 -7.50
C ASN A 289 -4.33 17.08 -6.65
N GLY A 290 -4.14 17.08 -5.36
CA GLY A 290 -4.97 16.71 -4.23
C GLY A 290 -6.44 16.35 -4.43
N ASN A 291 -6.78 15.52 -5.42
CA ASN A 291 -8.15 15.13 -5.70
C ASN A 291 -8.58 13.82 -5.05
N SER A 292 -7.68 13.07 -4.40
CA SER A 292 -8.16 12.06 -3.45
C SER A 292 -8.81 12.80 -2.28
N GLY A 293 -9.99 12.38 -1.84
CA GLY A 293 -10.71 13.02 -0.73
C GLY A 293 -9.88 13.18 0.55
N TRP A 294 -8.75 12.49 0.65
CA TRP A 294 -7.74 12.55 1.70
C TRP A 294 -6.65 13.61 1.43
N ALA A 295 -6.30 13.91 0.18
CA ALA A 295 -5.25 14.86 -0.19
C ALA A 295 -5.66 16.34 -0.05
N ARG A 296 -6.96 16.64 0.09
CA ARG A 296 -7.44 18.02 0.32
C ARG A 296 -6.99 18.62 1.66
N LEU A 297 -6.47 17.80 2.57
CA LEU A 297 -6.02 18.25 3.89
C LEU A 297 -4.50 18.45 3.99
N THR A 298 -3.74 18.23 2.91
CA THR A 298 -2.27 18.13 2.98
C THR A 298 -1.51 19.12 2.11
N GLN A 299 -2.07 20.30 1.78
CA GLN A 299 -1.27 21.36 1.15
C GLN A 299 -0.26 21.90 2.17
N SER A 300 0.94 21.37 2.14
CA SER A 300 2.08 21.88 2.88
C SER A 300 2.60 23.17 2.26
N ASN A 301 2.97 24.14 3.10
CA ASN A 301 3.63 25.36 2.68
C ASN A 301 5.17 25.22 2.57
N LEU A 302 5.72 24.03 2.90
CA LEU A 302 7.15 23.78 2.83
C LEU A 302 7.55 23.16 1.49
N SER A 303 8.67 23.63 0.92
CA SER A 303 9.25 23.08 -0.31
C SER A 303 9.93 21.71 -0.07
N LYS A 304 10.16 20.94 -1.15
CA LYS A 304 10.95 19.69 -1.07
C LYS A 304 12.34 19.89 -0.48
N GLU A 305 12.94 21.05 -0.72
CA GLU A 305 14.27 21.42 -0.18
C GLU A 305 14.23 21.71 1.32
N GLU A 306 13.14 22.26 1.83
CA GLU A 306 12.92 22.46 3.25
C GLU A 306 12.66 21.14 3.98
N ILE A 307 11.91 20.22 3.35
CA ILE A 307 11.67 18.87 3.87
C ILE A 307 12.98 18.08 3.97
N ALA A 308 13.83 18.16 2.92
CA ALA A 308 15.13 17.47 2.90
C ALA A 308 16.09 17.98 3.99
N LYS A 309 15.86 19.18 4.52
CA LYS A 309 16.64 19.75 5.62
C LYS A 309 16.15 19.35 7.00
N ILE A 310 14.98 18.68 7.11
CA ILE A 310 14.50 18.16 8.39
C ILE A 310 15.41 17.00 8.81
N PRO A 311 16.20 17.13 9.90
CA PRO A 311 17.21 16.12 10.22
C PRO A 311 16.54 14.82 10.64
N LEU A 312 16.79 13.74 9.91
CA LEU A 312 16.32 12.40 10.26
C LEU A 312 16.70 12.02 11.70
N GLU A 313 17.86 12.45 12.15
CA GLU A 313 18.39 12.22 13.48
C GLU A 313 17.49 12.75 14.61
N LYS A 314 16.69 13.80 14.34
CA LYS A 314 15.70 14.30 15.30
C LYS A 314 14.55 13.31 15.53
N PHE A 315 14.20 12.50 14.50
CA PHE A 315 13.15 11.49 14.58
C PHE A 315 13.66 10.16 15.08
N LEU A 316 14.96 9.91 14.93
CA LEU A 316 15.62 8.68 15.35
C LEU A 316 16.05 8.71 16.82
N GLY A 317 15.96 9.88 17.46
CA GLY A 317 16.44 10.10 18.80
C GLY A 317 17.97 10.01 18.89
N LYS A 318 18.55 10.50 19.98
CA LYS A 318 19.99 10.45 20.27
C LYS A 318 20.54 9.05 20.57
N ARG A 319 19.79 8.00 20.30
CA ARG A 319 20.08 6.61 20.67
C ARG A 319 20.26 5.70 19.46
N GLY A 320 21.13 6.07 18.52
CA GLY A 320 21.79 5.13 17.62
C GLY A 320 20.93 4.22 16.72
N TRP A 321 19.74 4.62 16.35
CA TRP A 321 18.88 3.88 15.47
C TRP A 321 19.28 4.10 14.02
N THR A 322 20.25 3.34 13.56
CA THR A 322 20.94 3.60 12.29
C THR A 322 20.51 2.69 11.14
N ASP A 323 19.76 1.60 11.38
CA ASP A 323 19.37 0.69 10.32
C ASP A 323 17.85 0.70 10.07
N PRO A 324 17.38 1.28 8.93
CA PRO A 324 15.99 1.25 8.54
C PRO A 324 15.43 -0.18 8.36
N SER A 325 16.29 -1.18 8.15
CA SER A 325 15.89 -2.58 7.99
C SER A 325 15.44 -3.25 9.28
N GLU A 326 15.78 -2.66 10.43
CA GLU A 326 15.35 -3.16 11.75
C GLU A 326 13.98 -2.60 12.20
N TRP A 327 13.38 -1.71 11.42
CA TRP A 327 12.23 -0.93 11.83
C TRP A 327 10.89 -1.49 11.41
N ASN A 328 10.90 -2.56 10.71
CA ASN A 328 9.68 -3.20 10.27
C ASN A 328 9.59 -4.56 10.94
N TYR A 329 8.40 -4.85 11.39
CA TYR A 329 7.84 -6.18 11.50
C TYR A 329 7.78 -6.74 12.91
N LEU A 330 6.55 -6.98 13.31
CA LEU A 330 6.20 -8.03 14.26
C LEU A 330 6.74 -9.35 13.68
N ASP A 331 7.65 -10.00 14.39
CA ASP A 331 8.00 -11.41 14.17
C ASP A 331 6.76 -12.30 14.36
#